data_892bcb0c166d9bf36daee02424f029ac
#
_entry.id   892bcb0c166d9bf36daee02424f029ac
#
_cell.length_a   1.000
_cell.length_b   1.000
_cell.length_c   1.000
_cell.angle_alpha   90.00
_cell.angle_beta   90.00
_cell.angle_gamma   90.00
#
_symmetry.space_group_name_H-M   'P 1'
#
loop_
_entity.id
_entity.type
_entity.pdbx_description
1 polymer ?
#
loop_
_entity_poly.entity_id
_entity_poly.type
_entity_poly.pdbx_seq_one_letter_code
_entity_poly.pdbx_strand_id
1 'polypeptide(L)' 'MKLVSFQVRTPVGTFTRIGALHNASIVDLNMAQARRLTDQGETQPHRLADAQVPATMLEFLEGGPAATDAARRAFD' A
#
# COMPACT_ATOMS: atom_id res chain seq x y z
N MET A 1 -4.28 -12.63 3.98
CA MET A 1 -3.51 -11.36 4.16
C MET A 1 -3.93 -10.72 5.46
N LYS A 2 -2.99 -10.42 6.33
CA LYS A 2 -3.27 -9.79 7.61
C LYS A 2 -2.86 -8.32 7.55
N LEU A 3 -3.84 -7.42 7.61
CA LEU A 3 -3.62 -5.97 7.53
C LEU A 3 -3.14 -5.42 8.87
N VAL A 4 -2.18 -4.51 8.81
CA VAL A 4 -1.67 -3.80 9.99
C VAL A 4 -1.43 -2.34 9.63
N SER A 5 -1.47 -1.47 10.64
CA SER A 5 -0.98 -0.10 10.51
C SER A 5 0.42 -0.04 11.10
N PHE A 6 1.33 0.68 10.47
CA PHE A 6 2.68 0.85 10.96
C PHE A 6 3.14 2.28 10.79
N GLN A 7 4.15 2.67 11.55
CA GLN A 7 4.68 4.03 11.51
C GLN A 7 6.04 4.06 10.82
N VAL A 8 6.23 5.08 10.00
CA VAL A 8 7.51 5.37 9.36
C VAL A 8 8.01 6.71 9.86
N ARG A 9 9.19 6.72 10.45
CA ARG A 9 9.83 7.95 10.92
C ARG A 9 10.71 8.52 9.81
N THR A 10 10.50 9.81 9.52
CA THR A 10 11.29 10.51 8.52
C THR A 10 11.79 11.84 9.09
N PRO A 11 12.77 12.49 8.44
CA PRO A 11 13.25 13.80 8.90
C PRO A 11 12.16 14.87 8.93
N VAL A 12 11.08 14.69 8.19
CA VAL A 12 9.97 15.65 8.14
C VAL A 12 8.76 15.22 8.97
N GLY A 13 8.87 14.13 9.73
CA GLY A 13 7.80 13.70 10.63
C GLY A 13 7.57 12.20 10.63
N THR A 14 6.54 11.78 11.35
CA THR A 14 6.13 10.38 11.45
C THR A 14 4.85 10.18 10.68
N PHE A 15 4.81 9.16 9.83
CA PHE A 15 3.64 8.85 9.01
C PHE A 15 3.14 7.45 9.34
N THR A 16 1.81 7.32 9.47
CA THR A 16 1.17 6.03 9.67
C THR A 16 0.71 5.50 8.32
N ARG A 17 1.06 4.25 8.03
CA ARG A 17 0.77 3.62 6.73
C ARG A 17 0.16 2.24 6.95
N ILE A 18 -0.47 1.70 5.92
CA ILE A 18 -1.00 0.34 5.96
C ILE A 18 0.01 -0.64 5.39
N GLY A 19 -0.01 -1.85 5.93
CA GLY A 19 0.81 -2.93 5.43
C GLY A 19 0.14 -4.27 5.66
N ALA A 20 0.82 -5.33 5.25
CA ALA A 20 0.40 -6.70 5.50
C ALA A 20 1.57 -7.50 6.06
N LEU A 21 1.27 -8.39 7.02
CA LEU A 21 2.29 -9.25 7.58
C LEU A 21 2.65 -10.36 6.59
N HIS A 22 3.95 -10.56 6.40
CA HIS A 22 4.50 -11.67 5.64
C HIS A 22 5.65 -12.24 6.44
N ASN A 23 5.44 -13.40 7.05
CA ASN A 23 6.37 -13.98 8.02
C ASN A 23 6.60 -12.99 9.17
N ALA A 24 7.83 -12.58 9.44
CA ALA A 24 8.16 -11.63 10.49
C ALA A 24 8.30 -10.19 9.98
N SER A 25 7.91 -9.94 8.73
CA SER A 25 8.08 -8.63 8.07
C SER A 25 6.74 -7.99 7.74
N ILE A 26 6.75 -6.67 7.61
CA ILE A 26 5.59 -5.91 7.15
C ILE A 26 5.85 -5.45 5.73
N VAL A 27 4.93 -5.76 4.82
CA VAL A 27 4.97 -5.30 3.44
C VAL A 27 4.12 -4.03 3.32
N ASP A 28 4.72 -2.93 2.87
CA ASP A 28 3.99 -1.69 2.60
C ASP A 28 3.17 -1.89 1.34
N LEU A 29 1.85 -1.99 1.48
CA LEU A 29 0.96 -2.34 0.38
C LEU A 29 0.90 -1.26 -0.70
N ASN A 30 0.93 0.01 -0.30
CA ASN A 30 0.93 1.12 -1.25
C ASN A 30 2.20 1.08 -2.11
N MET A 31 3.36 0.90 -1.49
CA MET A 31 4.63 0.80 -2.21
C MET A 31 4.72 -0.47 -3.07
N ALA A 32 4.15 -1.57 -2.59
CA ALA A 32 4.09 -2.81 -3.38
C ALA A 32 3.26 -2.60 -4.65
N GLN A 33 2.15 -1.88 -4.55
CA GLN A 33 1.34 -1.56 -5.72
C GLN A 33 2.10 -0.63 -6.69
N ALA A 34 2.83 0.34 -6.16
CA ALA A 34 3.65 1.23 -6.98
C ALA A 34 4.72 0.44 -7.74
N ARG A 35 5.35 -0.53 -7.07
CA ARG A 35 6.34 -1.41 -7.70
C ARG A 35 5.72 -2.23 -8.81
N ARG A 36 4.54 -2.80 -8.56
CA ARG A 36 3.82 -3.59 -9.56
C ARG A 36 3.48 -2.75 -10.79
N LEU A 37 2.99 -1.51 -10.56
CA LEU A 37 2.66 -0.60 -11.66
C LEU A 37 3.90 -0.19 -12.45
N THR A 38 5.03 0.03 -11.77
CA THR A 38 6.30 0.30 -12.44
C THR A 38 6.68 -0.86 -13.36
N ASP A 39 6.55 -2.09 -12.86
CA ASP A 39 6.88 -3.29 -13.65
C ASP A 39 5.94 -3.47 -14.84
N GLN A 40 4.73 -2.90 -14.77
CA GLN A 40 3.76 -2.92 -15.87
C GLN A 40 3.96 -1.77 -16.87
N GLY A 41 4.94 -0.90 -16.64
CA GLY A 41 5.27 0.19 -17.54
C GLY A 41 4.49 1.48 -17.29
N GLU A 42 3.84 1.63 -16.14
CA GLU A 42 3.11 2.86 -15.83
C GLU A 42 4.07 4.04 -15.64
N THR A 43 3.67 5.20 -16.18
CA THR A 43 4.51 6.41 -16.12
C THR A 43 4.38 7.17 -14.81
N GLN A 44 3.29 6.96 -14.07
CA GLN A 44 3.04 7.60 -12.78
C GLN A 44 2.60 6.56 -11.74
N PRO A 45 3.49 5.60 -11.40
CA PRO A 45 3.10 4.47 -10.56
C PRO A 45 2.69 4.88 -9.15
N HIS A 46 3.36 5.85 -8.53
CA HIS A 46 3.01 6.27 -7.17
C HIS A 46 1.66 6.96 -7.11
N ARG A 47 1.33 7.74 -8.13
CA ARG A 47 0.06 8.44 -8.20
C ARG A 47 -1.10 7.46 -8.34
N LEU A 48 -0.94 6.48 -9.22
CA LEU A 48 -1.94 5.43 -9.40
C LEU A 48 -2.05 4.54 -8.15
N ALA A 49 -0.91 4.21 -7.53
CA ALA A 49 -0.92 3.42 -6.31
C ALA A 49 -1.68 4.14 -5.19
N ASP A 50 -1.52 5.44 -5.05
CA ASP A 50 -2.25 6.23 -4.04
C ASP A 50 -3.75 6.17 -4.25
N ALA A 51 -4.20 6.11 -5.50
CA ALA A 51 -5.62 5.98 -5.82
C ALA A 51 -6.14 4.55 -5.61
N GLN A 52 -5.37 3.54 -5.98
CA GLN A 52 -5.79 2.15 -5.97
C GLN A 52 -5.59 1.46 -4.63
N VAL A 53 -4.49 1.77 -3.94
CA VAL A 53 -4.16 1.23 -2.62
C VAL A 53 -3.71 2.38 -1.74
N PRO A 54 -4.66 3.16 -1.18
CA PRO A 54 -4.31 4.29 -0.31
C PRO A 54 -3.43 3.86 0.86
N ALA A 55 -2.54 4.76 1.28
CA ALA A 55 -1.53 4.45 2.27
C ALA A 55 -2.07 4.40 3.71
N THR A 56 -3.20 5.05 3.97
CA THR A 56 -3.80 5.07 5.32
C THR A 56 -4.94 4.08 5.43
N MET A 57 -5.15 3.55 6.65
CA MET A 57 -6.17 2.55 6.89
C MET A 57 -7.58 3.09 6.57
N LEU A 58 -7.87 4.32 6.97
CA LEU A 58 -9.19 4.90 6.71
C LEU A 58 -9.49 4.99 5.22
N GLU A 59 -8.60 5.58 4.45
CA GLU A 59 -8.77 5.72 3.01
C GLU A 59 -8.83 4.36 2.31
N PHE A 60 -8.01 3.41 2.78
CA PHE A 60 -8.02 2.06 2.24
C PHE A 60 -9.37 1.37 2.45
N LEU A 61 -9.94 1.49 3.64
CA LEU A 61 -11.26 0.92 3.94
C LEU A 61 -12.37 1.60 3.15
N GLU A 62 -12.27 2.91 2.96
CA GLU A 62 -13.21 3.66 2.13
C GLU A 62 -13.17 3.21 0.67
N GLY A 63 -12.04 2.71 0.21
CA GLY A 63 -11.90 2.18 -1.15
C GLY A 63 -12.63 0.87 -1.40
N GLY A 64 -13.08 0.18 -0.35
CA GLY A 64 -13.91 -1.01 -0.44
C GLY A 64 -13.22 -2.19 -1.12
N PRO A 65 -14.01 -3.08 -1.77
CA PRO A 65 -13.46 -4.29 -2.39
C PRO A 65 -12.40 -4.03 -3.45
N ALA A 66 -12.51 -2.93 -4.20
CA ALA A 66 -11.54 -2.59 -5.23
C ALA A 66 -10.14 -2.37 -4.64
N ALA A 67 -10.06 -1.65 -3.51
CA ALA A 67 -8.79 -1.43 -2.83
C ALA A 67 -8.23 -2.73 -2.25
N THR A 68 -9.08 -3.55 -1.63
CA THR A 68 -8.69 -4.84 -1.07
C THR A 68 -8.14 -5.76 -2.16
N ASP A 69 -8.81 -5.84 -3.29
CA ASP A 69 -8.38 -6.69 -4.40
C ASP A 69 -7.06 -6.21 -4.99
N ALA A 70 -6.90 -4.90 -5.16
CA ALA A 70 -5.65 -4.32 -5.65
C ALA A 70 -4.48 -4.62 -4.69
N ALA A 71 -4.72 -4.46 -3.39
CA ALA A 71 -3.71 -4.75 -2.37
C ALA A 71 -3.33 -6.22 -2.38
N ARG A 72 -4.28 -7.11 -2.55
CA ARG A 72 -4.04 -8.55 -2.60
C ARG A 72 -3.16 -8.93 -3.79
N ARG A 73 -3.44 -8.36 -4.95
CA ARG A 73 -2.62 -8.59 -6.15
C ARG A 73 -1.20 -8.06 -5.96
N ALA A 74 -1.04 -6.93 -5.29
CA ALA A 74 0.27 -6.37 -5.02
C ALA A 74 1.05 -7.18 -3.99
N PHE A 75 0.35 -7.74 -2.99
CA PHE A 75 0.96 -8.56 -1.94
C PHE A 75 1.47 -9.90 -2.50
N ASP A 76 0.71 -10.49 -3.39
CA ASP A 76 1.10 -11.75 -4.04
C ASP A 76 2.14 -11.48 -5.11
#